data_2742ed5d089e20a50fc70bdfeb41646d
#
_entry.id   2742ed5d089e20a50fc70bdfeb41646d
#
_cell.length_a   1.000
_cell.length_b   1.000
_cell.length_c   1.000
_cell.angle_alpha   90.00
_cell.angle_beta   90.00
_cell.angle_gamma   90.00
#
_symmetry.space_group_name_H-M   'P 1'
#
loop_
_entity.id
_entity.type
_entity.pdbx_description
1 polymer ?
#
loop_
_entity_poly.entity_id
_entity_poly.type
_entity_poly.pdbx_seq_one_letter_code
_entity_poly.pdbx_strand_id
1 'polypeptide(L)'
;MPYYPITDYIVAADFGRDRDHSAFATIAVRLEDHGSYDYAKLIQPTHVVLQLGSLRRIPLGTEYLEVVKQLRRTVTRLQSAAGWGAPTVRVHVIVDAAGPGQVAIELIRAQQLDINFVPALLTAGIETGYSPSGKLTIPRREVITNLRYLLEVELIRVQRNLTHKAALEAEIASVRFDGRQSAHDDLVIAAGLAAYQARRVVPELLRPARAA
;
A
#
# COMPACT_ATOMS: atom_id res chain seq x y z
N MET A 1 -15.86 21.71 0.19
CA MET A 1 -15.20 20.68 1.01
C MET A 1 -13.81 21.19 1.33
N PRO A 2 -13.34 21.10 2.58
CA PRO A 2 -11.97 21.46 2.90
C PRO A 2 -11.01 20.59 2.08
N TYR A 3 -10.01 21.22 1.49
CA TYR A 3 -8.98 20.53 0.72
C TYR A 3 -7.93 19.98 1.69
N TYR A 4 -7.91 18.68 1.88
CA TYR A 4 -6.90 18.02 2.68
C TYR A 4 -5.74 17.59 1.78
N PRO A 5 -4.53 18.11 1.99
CA PRO A 5 -3.42 17.76 1.13
C PRO A 5 -3.05 16.29 1.26
N ILE A 6 -2.86 15.65 0.11
CA ILE A 6 -2.20 14.33 0.06
C ILE A 6 -0.71 14.60 0.16
N THR A 7 -0.04 13.94 1.08
CA THR A 7 1.41 14.08 1.28
C THR A 7 2.19 12.97 0.58
N ASP A 8 1.63 11.76 0.58
CA ASP A 8 2.27 10.58 0.02
C ASP A 8 1.25 9.68 -0.67
N TYR A 9 1.71 8.99 -1.71
CA TYR A 9 1.03 7.81 -2.24
C TYR A 9 1.88 6.57 -2.00
N ILE A 10 1.25 5.51 -1.53
CA ILE A 10 1.86 4.19 -1.43
C ILE A 10 1.20 3.30 -2.50
N VAL A 11 2.02 2.81 -3.42
CA VAL A 11 1.60 1.84 -4.44
C VAL A 11 2.26 0.51 -4.09
N ALA A 12 1.46 -0.51 -3.84
CA ALA A 12 1.97 -1.86 -3.62
C ALA A 12 1.61 -2.76 -4.80
N ALA A 13 2.50 -3.70 -5.09
CA ALA A 13 2.29 -4.70 -6.13
C ALA A 13 2.65 -6.10 -5.61
N ASP A 14 1.76 -7.03 -5.85
CA ASP A 14 1.99 -8.46 -5.79
C ASP A 14 2.01 -9.00 -7.22
N PHE A 15 3.07 -9.74 -7.59
CA PHE A 15 3.28 -10.21 -8.96
C PHE A 15 2.97 -11.70 -9.08
N GLY A 16 1.86 -12.02 -9.73
CA GLY A 16 1.52 -13.36 -10.23
C GLY A 16 1.62 -13.43 -11.76
N ARG A 17 1.34 -14.57 -12.35
CA ARG A 17 1.27 -14.72 -13.81
C ARG A 17 0.25 -15.78 -14.26
N ASP A 18 0.59 -17.05 -14.13
CA ASP A 18 -0.17 -18.13 -14.78
C ASP A 18 -1.23 -18.74 -13.85
N ARG A 19 -0.95 -18.80 -12.55
CA ARG A 19 -1.84 -19.39 -11.53
C ARG A 19 -2.43 -18.35 -10.60
N ASP A 20 -1.66 -17.29 -10.33
CA ASP A 20 -2.06 -16.19 -9.46
C ASP A 20 -2.10 -14.89 -10.25
N HIS A 21 -3.04 -14.03 -9.94
CA HIS A 21 -3.12 -12.69 -10.54
C HIS A 21 -1.99 -11.80 -10.03
N SER A 22 -1.53 -10.88 -10.87
CA SER A 22 -0.87 -9.71 -10.33
C SER A 22 -1.91 -8.74 -9.78
N ALA A 23 -1.62 -8.13 -8.64
CA ALA A 23 -2.51 -7.15 -8.01
C ALA A 23 -1.78 -5.87 -7.63
N PHE A 24 -2.49 -4.74 -7.74
CA PHE A 24 -2.02 -3.44 -7.30
C PHE A 24 -2.99 -2.84 -6.29
N ALA A 25 -2.44 -2.24 -5.24
CA ALA A 25 -3.17 -1.40 -4.30
C ALA A 25 -2.52 -0.02 -4.22
N THR A 26 -3.34 1.02 -4.12
CA THR A 26 -2.86 2.40 -3.91
C THR A 26 -3.53 2.99 -2.69
N ILE A 27 -2.72 3.42 -1.72
CA ILE A 27 -3.15 4.16 -0.54
C ILE A 27 -2.63 5.60 -0.66
N ALA A 28 -3.53 6.56 -0.47
CA ALA A 28 -3.17 7.96 -0.27
C ALA A 28 -3.07 8.27 1.22
N VAL A 29 -2.02 8.95 1.61
CA VAL A 29 -1.84 9.52 2.96
C VAL A 29 -2.41 10.93 2.95
N ARG A 30 -3.39 11.19 3.80
CA ARG A 30 -4.06 12.49 3.92
C ARG A 30 -3.93 13.04 5.32
N LEU A 31 -3.82 14.36 5.42
CA LEU A 31 -3.98 15.08 6.67
C LEU A 31 -5.40 15.64 6.71
N GLU A 32 -6.18 15.29 7.72
CA GLU A 32 -7.53 15.81 7.93
C GLU A 32 -7.59 16.59 9.23
N ASP A 33 -8.42 17.65 9.27
CA ASP A 33 -8.64 18.42 10.49
C ASP A 33 -9.24 17.54 11.58
N HIS A 34 -8.75 17.71 12.79
CA HIS A 34 -9.23 16.99 13.97
C HIS A 34 -9.56 17.96 15.11
N GLY A 35 -10.82 17.97 15.51
CA GLY A 35 -11.29 18.84 16.59
C GLY A 35 -11.42 20.31 16.18
N SER A 36 -11.49 21.17 17.17
CA SER A 36 -11.65 22.62 16.99
C SER A 36 -10.30 23.31 16.79
N TYR A 37 -10.32 24.44 16.09
CA TYR A 37 -9.15 25.30 15.95
C TYR A 37 -8.65 25.77 17.33
N ASP A 38 -7.35 25.56 17.61
CA ASP A 38 -6.70 26.04 18.84
C ASP A 38 -6.27 27.51 18.65
N TYR A 39 -7.10 28.44 19.11
CA TYR A 39 -6.83 29.87 19.01
C TYR A 39 -5.61 30.31 19.82
N ALA A 40 -5.24 29.60 20.88
CA ALA A 40 -4.10 29.95 21.71
C ALA A 40 -2.77 29.65 21.02
N LYS A 41 -2.75 28.59 20.22
CA LYS A 41 -1.57 28.16 19.45
C LYS A 41 -1.63 28.56 17.98
N LEU A 42 -2.76 29.10 17.52
CA LEU A 42 -3.04 29.41 16.10
C LEU A 42 -2.86 28.18 15.18
N ILE A 43 -3.30 27.00 15.65
CA ILE A 43 -3.12 25.73 14.95
C ILE A 43 -4.47 25.04 14.79
N GLN A 44 -4.72 24.52 13.58
CA GLN A 44 -5.75 23.50 13.35
C GLN A 44 -5.14 22.13 13.61
N PRO A 45 -5.58 21.40 14.66
CA PRO A 45 -5.10 20.03 14.86
C PRO A 45 -5.46 19.17 13.65
N THR A 46 -4.53 18.33 13.24
CA THR A 46 -4.73 17.38 12.13
C THR A 46 -4.42 15.96 12.56
N HIS A 47 -5.03 15.01 11.91
CA HIS A 47 -4.68 13.61 12.03
C HIS A 47 -4.46 12.98 10.67
N VAL A 48 -3.71 11.91 10.62
CA VAL A 48 -3.44 11.17 9.39
C VAL A 48 -4.56 10.18 9.12
N VAL A 49 -5.05 10.19 7.88
CA VAL A 49 -6.00 9.21 7.37
C VAL A 49 -5.41 8.53 6.14
N LEU A 50 -5.47 7.22 6.12
CA LEU A 50 -5.10 6.41 4.96
C LEU A 50 -6.35 6.16 4.12
N GLN A 51 -6.28 6.45 2.82
CA GLN A 51 -7.39 6.17 1.90
C GLN A 51 -6.96 5.11 0.88
N LEU A 52 -7.55 3.91 0.96
CA LEU A 52 -7.44 2.92 -0.10
C LEU A 52 -8.31 3.37 -1.27
N GLY A 53 -7.66 4.00 -2.26
CA GLY A 53 -8.32 4.67 -3.39
C GLY A 53 -8.31 3.85 -4.67
N SER A 54 -7.43 2.86 -4.80
CA SER A 54 -7.38 1.98 -5.97
C SER A 54 -6.96 0.58 -5.57
N LEU A 55 -7.66 -0.39 -6.15
CA LEU A 55 -7.34 -1.81 -6.03
C LEU A 55 -7.60 -2.45 -7.40
N ARG A 56 -6.62 -3.12 -7.93
CA ARG A 56 -6.68 -3.69 -9.29
C ARG A 56 -6.12 -5.09 -9.29
N ARG A 57 -6.82 -5.98 -9.97
CA ARG A 57 -6.36 -7.31 -10.33
C ARG A 57 -6.05 -7.32 -11.82
N ILE A 58 -4.86 -7.76 -12.18
CA ILE A 58 -4.41 -7.85 -13.56
C ILE A 58 -4.80 -9.23 -14.09
N PRO A 59 -5.30 -9.33 -15.33
CA PRO A 59 -5.67 -10.62 -15.91
C PRO A 59 -4.53 -11.63 -15.89
N LEU A 60 -4.85 -12.91 -15.67
CA LEU A 60 -3.88 -14.01 -15.78
C LEU A 60 -3.22 -14.03 -17.15
N GLY A 61 -1.98 -14.49 -17.20
CA GLY A 61 -1.19 -14.56 -18.42
C GLY A 61 -0.63 -13.20 -18.90
N THR A 62 -0.90 -12.09 -18.18
CA THR A 62 -0.29 -10.81 -18.53
C THR A 62 1.22 -10.85 -18.29
N GLU A 63 2.00 -10.48 -19.30
CA GLU A 63 3.47 -10.48 -19.19
C GLU A 63 3.95 -9.44 -18.17
N TYR A 64 5.02 -9.75 -17.44
CA TYR A 64 5.58 -8.87 -16.40
C TYR A 64 5.94 -7.48 -16.93
N LEU A 65 6.45 -7.40 -18.17
CA LEU A 65 6.75 -6.11 -18.79
C LEU A 65 5.49 -5.23 -18.91
N GLU A 66 4.35 -5.81 -19.27
CA GLU A 66 3.09 -5.06 -19.38
C GLU A 66 2.55 -4.69 -17.99
N VAL A 67 2.69 -5.59 -17.01
CA VAL A 67 2.34 -5.29 -15.61
C VAL A 67 3.17 -4.11 -15.09
N VAL A 68 4.48 -4.10 -15.35
CA VAL A 68 5.38 -3.00 -14.96
C VAL A 68 5.05 -1.70 -15.70
N LYS A 69 4.68 -1.76 -16.98
CA LYS A 69 4.19 -0.57 -17.71
C LYS A 69 2.91 0.00 -17.07
N GLN A 70 2.01 -0.84 -16.60
CA GLN A 70 0.79 -0.40 -15.89
C GLN A 70 1.14 0.24 -14.54
N LEU A 71 2.10 -0.32 -13.80
CA LEU A 71 2.64 0.28 -12.58
C LEU A 71 3.22 1.67 -12.88
N ARG A 72 4.08 1.79 -13.89
CA ARG A 72 4.63 3.08 -14.35
C ARG A 72 3.54 4.10 -14.64
N ARG A 73 2.52 3.75 -15.45
CA ARG A 73 1.39 4.64 -15.76
C ARG A 73 0.67 5.09 -14.48
N THR A 74 0.52 4.19 -13.51
CA THR A 74 -0.09 4.52 -12.22
C THR A 74 0.76 5.53 -11.46
N VAL A 75 2.06 5.30 -11.32
CA VAL A 75 3.01 6.20 -10.65
C VAL A 75 3.00 7.59 -11.32
N THR A 76 3.18 7.66 -12.64
CA THR A 76 3.20 8.93 -13.37
C THR A 76 1.90 9.72 -13.17
N ARG A 77 0.74 9.04 -13.20
CA ARG A 77 -0.55 9.69 -12.96
C ARG A 77 -0.65 10.26 -11.53
N LEU A 78 -0.15 9.53 -10.52
CA LEU A 78 -0.17 9.99 -9.14
C LEU A 78 0.76 11.20 -8.93
N GLN A 79 1.94 11.20 -9.55
CA GLN A 79 2.86 12.34 -9.52
C GLN A 79 2.28 13.57 -10.20
N SER A 80 1.53 13.38 -11.29
CA SER A 80 0.87 14.47 -12.03
C SER A 80 -0.41 14.99 -11.35
N ALA A 81 -0.98 14.23 -10.40
CA ALA A 81 -2.20 14.62 -9.69
C ALA A 81 -1.96 15.74 -8.64
N ALA A 82 -0.71 16.03 -8.30
CA ALA A 82 -0.33 17.21 -7.54
C ALA A 82 -0.60 18.45 -8.41
N GLY A 83 -1.72 19.16 -8.16
CA GLY A 83 -2.08 20.39 -8.88
C GLY A 83 -1.04 21.49 -8.72
N TRP A 84 -1.11 22.51 -9.58
CA TRP A 84 -0.27 23.71 -9.48
C TRP A 84 -0.37 24.33 -8.06
N GLY A 85 0.79 24.50 -7.39
CA GLY A 85 0.84 25.02 -6.01
C GLY A 85 0.58 23.99 -4.91
N ALA A 86 0.33 22.72 -5.24
CA ALA A 86 0.27 21.65 -4.24
C ALA A 86 1.69 21.27 -3.76
N PRO A 87 1.84 20.84 -2.50
CA PRO A 87 3.11 20.30 -2.03
C PRO A 87 3.52 19.10 -2.90
N THR A 88 4.82 18.93 -3.09
CA THR A 88 5.38 17.80 -3.84
C THR A 88 4.90 16.48 -3.21
N VAL A 89 4.15 15.71 -3.96
CA VAL A 89 3.63 14.41 -3.51
C VAL A 89 4.73 13.36 -3.72
N ARG A 90 5.06 12.64 -2.67
CA ARG A 90 6.01 11.52 -2.73
C ARG A 90 5.28 10.24 -3.11
N VAL A 91 5.87 9.45 -4.00
CA VAL A 91 5.34 8.14 -4.36
C VAL A 91 6.29 7.06 -3.86
N HIS A 92 5.76 6.17 -3.04
CA HIS A 92 6.45 4.99 -2.51
C HIS A 92 5.92 3.76 -3.24
N VAL A 93 6.81 2.92 -3.74
CA VAL A 93 6.43 1.66 -4.39
C VAL A 93 7.03 0.50 -3.60
N ILE A 94 6.18 -0.38 -3.10
CA ILE A 94 6.57 -1.63 -2.43
C ILE A 94 6.10 -2.83 -3.26
N VAL A 95 6.99 -3.80 -3.46
CA VAL A 95 6.73 -4.94 -4.33
C VAL A 95 7.13 -6.22 -3.63
N ASP A 96 6.25 -7.25 -3.65
CA ASP A 96 6.68 -8.58 -3.25
C ASP A 96 7.72 -9.13 -4.22
N ALA A 97 8.89 -9.42 -3.69
CA ALA A 97 10.07 -9.90 -4.41
C ALA A 97 10.14 -11.43 -4.49
N ALA A 98 9.13 -12.15 -3.99
CA ALA A 98 9.10 -13.60 -4.06
C ALA A 98 8.85 -14.09 -5.49
N GLY A 99 9.46 -15.19 -5.88
CA GLY A 99 9.23 -15.83 -7.19
C GLY A 99 9.25 -14.84 -8.37
N PRO A 100 8.12 -14.64 -9.04
CA PRO A 100 7.99 -13.74 -10.19
C PRO A 100 8.38 -12.28 -9.91
N GLY A 101 8.22 -11.82 -8.68
CA GLY A 101 8.54 -10.47 -8.25
C GLY A 101 10.00 -10.10 -8.44
N GLN A 102 10.93 -11.08 -8.45
CA GLN A 102 12.35 -10.81 -8.70
C GLN A 102 12.58 -10.22 -10.10
N VAL A 103 11.95 -10.78 -11.12
CA VAL A 103 12.05 -10.28 -12.51
C VAL A 103 11.40 -8.89 -12.60
N ALA A 104 10.26 -8.70 -11.94
CA ALA A 104 9.57 -7.42 -11.91
C ALA A 104 10.42 -6.31 -11.28
N ILE A 105 11.20 -6.59 -10.23
CA ILE A 105 12.11 -5.62 -9.60
C ILE A 105 13.14 -5.09 -10.60
N GLU A 106 13.74 -5.95 -11.39
CA GLU A 106 14.72 -5.55 -12.41
C GLU A 106 14.08 -4.68 -13.48
N LEU A 107 12.89 -5.07 -13.94
CA LEU A 107 12.12 -4.29 -14.92
C LEU A 107 11.69 -2.92 -14.37
N ILE A 108 11.31 -2.83 -13.08
CA ILE A 108 10.96 -1.57 -12.43
C ILE A 108 12.19 -0.66 -12.33
N ARG A 109 13.32 -1.19 -11.88
CA ARG A 109 14.59 -0.44 -11.79
C ARG A 109 15.02 0.11 -13.14
N ALA A 110 14.86 -0.66 -14.21
CA ALA A 110 15.16 -0.23 -15.57
C ALA A 110 14.28 0.94 -16.04
N GLN A 111 13.12 1.19 -15.41
CA GLN A 111 12.26 2.35 -15.74
C GLN A 111 12.77 3.68 -15.20
N GLN A 112 13.74 3.69 -14.29
CA GLN A 112 14.32 4.90 -13.67
C GLN A 112 13.26 5.88 -13.15
N LEU A 113 12.23 5.36 -12.49
CA LEU A 113 11.15 6.18 -11.91
C LEU A 113 11.68 6.96 -10.70
N ASP A 114 11.23 8.20 -10.56
CA ASP A 114 11.47 9.00 -9.35
C ASP A 114 10.48 8.56 -8.25
N ILE A 115 10.87 7.50 -7.53
CA ILE A 115 10.06 6.85 -6.48
C ILE A 115 10.94 6.36 -5.33
N ASN A 116 10.35 6.27 -4.15
CA ASN A 116 10.91 5.50 -3.06
C ASN A 116 10.59 4.02 -3.25
N PHE A 117 11.52 3.26 -3.81
CA PHE A 117 11.31 1.85 -4.17
C PHE A 117 11.77 0.89 -3.08
N VAL A 118 10.85 0.02 -2.61
CA VAL A 118 11.08 -0.97 -1.55
C VAL A 118 10.79 -2.38 -2.09
N PRO A 119 11.81 -3.16 -2.47
CA PRO A 119 11.62 -4.58 -2.71
C PRO A 119 11.42 -5.29 -1.36
N ALA A 120 10.28 -5.94 -1.19
CA ALA A 120 9.94 -6.72 0.00
C ALA A 120 9.94 -8.22 -0.31
N LEU A 121 10.26 -9.04 0.68
CA LEU A 121 10.17 -10.49 0.61
C LEU A 121 9.26 -10.96 1.74
N LEU A 122 8.11 -11.51 1.38
CA LEU A 122 7.19 -12.08 2.35
C LEU A 122 7.72 -13.43 2.84
N THR A 123 7.77 -13.60 4.15
CA THR A 123 8.33 -14.79 4.80
C THR A 123 7.31 -15.49 5.70
N ALA A 124 7.54 -16.77 5.98
CA ALA A 124 6.83 -17.51 7.03
C ALA A 124 7.39 -17.22 8.44
N GLY A 125 8.48 -16.45 8.54
CA GLY A 125 9.12 -16.09 9.81
C GLY A 125 8.26 -15.19 10.69
N ILE A 126 8.82 -14.77 11.82
CA ILE A 126 8.14 -13.93 12.81
C ILE A 126 8.78 -12.54 12.94
N GLU A 127 9.95 -12.33 12.37
CA GLU A 127 10.72 -11.09 12.50
C GLU A 127 10.84 -10.36 11.17
N THR A 128 10.69 -9.04 11.24
CA THR A 128 10.99 -8.14 10.14
C THR A 128 12.48 -7.80 10.15
N GLY A 129 13.10 -7.75 8.97
CA GLY A 129 14.52 -7.46 8.83
C GLY A 129 14.91 -7.16 7.39
N TYR A 130 16.16 -7.43 7.06
CA TYR A 130 16.67 -7.30 5.69
C TYR A 130 17.40 -8.56 5.27
N SER A 131 17.16 -9.00 4.04
CA SER A 131 17.93 -10.09 3.44
C SER A 131 19.36 -9.64 3.11
N PRO A 132 20.30 -10.57 2.89
CA PRO A 132 21.65 -10.23 2.43
C PRO A 132 21.67 -9.42 1.11
N SER A 133 20.64 -9.55 0.29
CA SER A 133 20.48 -8.77 -0.95
C SER A 133 19.80 -7.40 -0.75
N GLY A 134 19.60 -6.96 0.49
CA GLY A 134 19.02 -5.65 0.83
C GLY A 134 17.50 -5.55 0.65
N LYS A 135 16.79 -6.66 0.45
CA LYS A 135 15.34 -6.67 0.40
C LYS A 135 14.76 -6.65 1.82
N LEU A 136 13.69 -5.91 2.02
CA LEU A 136 12.95 -5.90 3.28
C LEU A 136 12.24 -7.25 3.45
N THR A 137 12.58 -8.00 4.51
CA THR A 137 11.87 -9.24 4.85
C THR A 137 10.75 -8.94 5.83
N ILE A 138 9.54 -9.39 5.50
CA ILE A 138 8.34 -9.10 6.30
C ILE A 138 7.59 -10.41 6.52
N PRO A 139 7.23 -10.76 7.77
CA PRO A 139 6.32 -11.86 8.01
C PRO A 139 4.98 -11.63 7.27
N ARG A 140 4.57 -12.59 6.43
CA ARG A 140 3.29 -12.49 5.72
C ARG A 140 2.11 -12.27 6.67
N ARG A 141 2.17 -12.92 7.85
CA ARG A 141 1.19 -12.72 8.90
C ARG A 141 1.11 -11.27 9.37
N GLU A 142 2.24 -10.60 9.52
CA GLU A 142 2.30 -9.20 9.96
C GLU A 142 1.63 -8.27 8.96
N VAL A 143 1.87 -8.46 7.66
CA VAL A 143 1.24 -7.69 6.58
C VAL A 143 -0.28 -7.77 6.66
N ILE A 144 -0.82 -8.97 6.80
CA ILE A 144 -2.28 -9.22 6.84
C ILE A 144 -2.89 -8.71 8.16
N THR A 145 -2.24 -8.98 9.29
CA THR A 145 -2.73 -8.54 10.60
C THR A 145 -2.72 -7.01 10.70
N ASN A 146 -1.69 -6.36 10.14
CA ASN A 146 -1.63 -4.90 10.10
C ASN A 146 -2.77 -4.30 9.25
N LEU A 147 -3.06 -4.87 8.08
CA LEU A 147 -4.19 -4.43 7.27
C LEU A 147 -5.52 -4.55 8.03
N ARG A 148 -5.77 -5.72 8.64
CA ARG A 148 -6.98 -5.96 9.44
C ARG A 148 -7.11 -4.95 10.58
N TYR A 149 -6.05 -4.76 11.34
CA TYR A 149 -6.03 -3.79 12.44
C TYR A 149 -6.37 -2.38 11.97
N LEU A 150 -5.71 -1.90 10.90
CA LEU A 150 -5.93 -0.55 10.39
C LEU A 150 -7.34 -0.34 9.81
N LEU A 151 -7.96 -1.39 9.27
CA LEU A 151 -9.36 -1.37 8.85
C LEU A 151 -10.32 -1.35 10.04
N GLU A 152 -10.05 -2.17 11.07
CA GLU A 152 -10.88 -2.27 12.28
C GLU A 152 -10.90 -0.97 13.09
N VAL A 153 -9.76 -0.30 13.20
CA VAL A 153 -9.66 1.01 13.89
C VAL A 153 -9.97 2.20 12.98
N GLU A 154 -10.48 1.96 11.79
CA GLU A 154 -10.90 2.96 10.78
C GLU A 154 -9.79 3.95 10.35
N LEU A 155 -8.53 3.60 10.57
CA LEU A 155 -7.39 4.38 10.06
C LEU A 155 -7.20 4.23 8.55
N ILE A 156 -7.68 3.13 7.96
CA ILE A 156 -7.80 2.98 6.51
C ILE A 156 -9.27 3.15 6.12
N ARG A 157 -9.55 4.18 5.35
CA ARG A 157 -10.86 4.37 4.72
C ARG A 157 -10.85 3.78 3.32
N VAL A 158 -11.80 2.89 3.06
CA VAL A 158 -11.97 2.28 1.74
C VAL A 158 -12.89 3.15 0.90
N GLN A 159 -12.46 3.54 -0.29
CA GLN A 159 -13.29 4.34 -1.20
C GLN A 159 -14.60 3.59 -1.51
N ARG A 160 -15.74 4.30 -1.51
CA ARG A 160 -17.07 3.69 -1.69
C ARG A 160 -17.19 2.87 -2.98
N ASN A 161 -16.65 3.38 -4.08
CA ASN A 161 -16.72 2.77 -5.41
C ASN A 161 -15.42 2.03 -5.77
N LEU A 162 -14.72 1.47 -4.77
CA LEU A 162 -13.49 0.74 -5.01
C LEU A 162 -13.78 -0.52 -5.83
N THR A 163 -13.16 -0.64 -6.99
CA THR A 163 -13.17 -1.87 -7.79
C THR A 163 -12.57 -3.02 -6.96
N HIS A 164 -13.15 -4.20 -7.01
CA HIS A 164 -12.75 -5.39 -6.25
C HIS A 164 -12.92 -5.28 -4.72
N LYS A 165 -13.70 -4.31 -4.20
CA LYS A 165 -13.94 -4.20 -2.75
C LYS A 165 -14.49 -5.50 -2.16
N ALA A 166 -15.56 -6.05 -2.74
CA ALA A 166 -16.15 -7.31 -2.27
C ALA A 166 -15.17 -8.49 -2.34
N ALA A 167 -14.31 -8.55 -3.38
CA ALA A 167 -13.29 -9.57 -3.49
C ALA A 167 -12.22 -9.42 -2.38
N LEU A 168 -11.76 -8.22 -2.09
CA LEU A 168 -10.85 -7.95 -0.98
C LEU A 168 -11.46 -8.38 0.37
N GLU A 169 -12.72 -8.04 0.62
CA GLU A 169 -13.43 -8.42 1.85
C GLU A 169 -13.51 -9.95 1.98
N ALA A 170 -13.83 -10.66 0.90
CA ALA A 170 -13.86 -12.11 0.86
C ALA A 170 -12.47 -12.74 1.10
N GLU A 171 -11.42 -12.21 0.49
CA GLU A 171 -10.05 -12.65 0.74
C GLU A 171 -9.63 -12.42 2.20
N ILE A 172 -9.88 -11.22 2.76
CA ILE A 172 -9.60 -10.92 4.17
C ILE A 172 -10.29 -11.92 5.09
N ALA A 173 -11.55 -12.29 4.81
CA ALA A 173 -12.29 -13.23 5.61
C ALA A 173 -11.77 -14.67 5.49
N SER A 174 -11.25 -15.05 4.32
CA SER A 174 -10.80 -16.43 4.02
C SER A 174 -9.34 -16.70 4.36
N VAL A 175 -8.50 -15.67 4.50
CA VAL A 175 -7.09 -15.83 4.81
C VAL A 175 -6.88 -16.54 6.13
N ARG A 176 -6.14 -17.64 6.09
CA ARG A 176 -5.74 -18.46 7.24
C ARG A 176 -4.26 -18.31 7.51
N PHE A 177 -3.88 -18.44 8.79
CA PHE A 177 -2.49 -18.38 9.23
C PHE A 177 -1.89 -19.76 9.51
N ASP A 178 -2.63 -20.82 9.18
CA ASP A 178 -2.24 -22.23 9.42
C ASP A 178 -1.34 -22.82 8.31
N GLY A 179 -0.79 -21.99 7.44
CA GLY A 179 0.06 -22.39 6.33
C GLY A 179 -0.68 -22.92 5.10
N ARG A 180 -2.01 -23.04 5.15
CA ARG A 180 -2.82 -23.35 3.96
C ARG A 180 -3.02 -22.09 3.15
N GLN A 181 -2.58 -22.10 1.88
CA GLN A 181 -2.88 -21.01 0.95
C GLN A 181 -4.40 -20.93 0.76
N SER A 182 -4.96 -19.72 0.92
CA SER A 182 -6.26 -19.41 0.34
C SER A 182 -6.13 -19.46 -1.18
N ALA A 183 -7.18 -19.86 -1.88
CA ALA A 183 -7.15 -20.03 -3.34
C ALA A 183 -6.74 -18.75 -4.10
N HIS A 184 -6.98 -17.58 -3.51
CA HIS A 184 -6.57 -16.28 -4.02
C HIS A 184 -6.35 -15.34 -2.81
N ASP A 185 -5.23 -14.65 -2.78
CA ASP A 185 -4.89 -13.66 -1.73
C ASP A 185 -4.09 -12.47 -2.27
N ASP A 186 -4.04 -12.34 -3.58
CA ASP A 186 -3.31 -11.31 -4.29
C ASP A 186 -3.77 -9.88 -3.93
N LEU A 187 -5.08 -9.66 -3.75
CA LEU A 187 -5.61 -8.35 -3.35
C LEU A 187 -5.29 -8.03 -1.89
N VAL A 188 -5.40 -9.01 -1.02
CA VAL A 188 -5.08 -8.82 0.41
C VAL A 188 -3.59 -8.61 0.62
N ILE A 189 -2.74 -9.26 -0.14
CA ILE A 189 -1.30 -9.06 -0.09
C ILE A 189 -0.93 -7.66 -0.62
N ALA A 190 -1.45 -7.27 -1.78
CA ALA A 190 -1.20 -5.93 -2.32
C ALA A 190 -1.70 -4.83 -1.36
N ALA A 191 -2.93 -4.92 -0.85
CA ALA A 191 -3.47 -3.96 0.11
C ALA A 191 -2.70 -3.95 1.43
N GLY A 192 -2.32 -5.13 1.92
CA GLY A 192 -1.53 -5.30 3.15
C GLY A 192 -0.14 -4.71 3.04
N LEU A 193 0.58 -4.93 1.94
CA LEU A 193 1.88 -4.31 1.67
C LEU A 193 1.77 -2.79 1.60
N ALA A 194 0.73 -2.25 0.95
CA ALA A 194 0.49 -0.82 0.91
C ALA A 194 0.26 -0.25 2.32
N ALA A 195 -0.57 -0.91 3.12
CA ALA A 195 -0.85 -0.54 4.51
C ALA A 195 0.40 -0.63 5.40
N TYR A 196 1.20 -1.68 5.21
CA TYR A 196 2.46 -1.87 5.93
C TYR A 196 3.46 -0.75 5.62
N GLN A 197 3.64 -0.41 4.35
CA GLN A 197 4.54 0.66 3.95
C GLN A 197 4.03 2.03 4.40
N ALA A 198 2.70 2.26 4.41
CA ALA A 198 2.12 3.51 4.92
C ALA A 198 2.51 3.75 6.38
N ARG A 199 2.46 2.73 7.25
CA ARG A 199 2.91 2.85 8.65
C ARG A 199 4.40 3.17 8.80
N ARG A 200 5.24 2.72 7.87
CA ARG A 200 6.68 3.05 7.88
C ARG A 200 6.97 4.46 7.42
N VAL A 201 6.17 4.96 6.48
CA VAL A 201 6.29 6.33 5.93
C VAL A 201 5.73 7.37 6.89
N VAL A 202 4.70 6.99 7.66
CA VAL A 202 4.00 7.85 8.60
C VAL A 202 4.08 7.27 10.01
N PRO A 203 5.18 7.50 10.74
CA PRO A 203 5.38 6.94 12.08
C PRO A 203 4.30 7.35 13.10
N GLU A 204 3.61 8.47 12.86
CA GLU A 204 2.50 8.94 13.70
C GLU A 204 1.36 7.92 13.81
N LEU A 205 1.15 7.10 12.76
CA LEU A 205 0.18 6.00 12.76
C LEU A 205 0.52 4.88 13.76
N LEU A 206 1.76 4.86 14.26
CA LEU A 206 2.22 3.90 15.28
C LEU A 206 1.90 4.36 16.70
N ARG A 207 1.54 5.63 16.90
CA ARG A 207 1.20 6.14 18.21
C ARG A 207 -0.27 5.83 18.48
N PRO A 208 -0.58 5.12 19.61
CA PRO A 208 -1.97 5.00 20.02
C PRO A 208 -2.55 6.41 20.14
N ALA A 209 -3.78 6.61 19.68
CA ALA A 209 -4.50 7.86 19.92
C ALA A 209 -4.39 8.14 21.42
N ARG A 210 -3.71 9.22 21.80
CA ARG A 210 -3.70 9.65 23.19
C ARG A 210 -5.17 9.92 23.53
N ALA A 211 -5.69 9.11 24.47
CA ALA A 211 -6.98 9.38 25.03
C ALA A 211 -6.98 10.84 25.50
N ALA A 212 -7.87 11.63 24.91
CA ALA A 212 -8.12 13.01 25.29
C ALA A 212 -8.86 13.05 26.62
#